data_6a0e2fbf161b2ba73ab1031203fcb6be
#
_entry.id   6a0e2fbf161b2ba73ab1031203fcb6be
#
_cell.length_a   1.000
_cell.length_b   1.000
_cell.length_c   1.000
_cell.angle_alpha   90.00
_cell.angle_beta   90.00
_cell.angle_gamma   90.00
#
_symmetry.space_group_name_H-M   'P 1'
#
loop_
_entity.id
_entity.type
_entity.pdbx_description
1 polymer ?
#
loop_
_entity_poly.entity_id
_entity_poly.type
_entity_poly.pdbx_seq_one_letter_code
_entity_poly.pdbx_strand_id
1 'polypeptide(L)'
;RIDADDVFFQPTIFSQFHSTNVFNIKEPSVDFNSTEFNLIKNYINDFEAALFGNNFKDSQIGYQKYIDLSSFIDWYLIQEIAKTVDAQWYSSIYFNYVPGEKIKMGPIWDFDLSYGNVNYADSRYAEGFWVKENPWYKRLFEDPNFENQVKERFMYFYNNRNVILDKIEAYGEYLDRSQVKNY
;
A
#
# COMPACT_ATOMS: atom_id res chain seq x y z
N ARG A 1 -8.01 15.32 -4.16
CA ARG A 1 -8.04 16.77 -3.93
C ARG A 1 -6.60 17.23 -3.79
N ILE A 2 -6.17 18.19 -4.61
CA ILE A 2 -4.88 18.84 -4.51
C ILE A 2 -5.14 20.13 -3.73
N ASP A 3 -4.50 20.29 -2.58
CA ASP A 3 -4.56 21.49 -1.77
C ASP A 3 -3.42 22.45 -2.17
N ALA A 4 -3.58 23.76 -1.92
CA ALA A 4 -2.62 24.77 -2.39
C ALA A 4 -1.20 24.60 -1.79
N ASP A 5 -1.13 23.94 -0.63
CA ASP A 5 0.11 23.71 0.12
C ASP A 5 0.70 22.31 -0.12
N ASP A 6 0.15 21.55 -1.05
CA ASP A 6 0.63 20.18 -1.38
C ASP A 6 2.01 20.23 -2.03
N VAL A 7 2.94 19.44 -1.51
CA VAL A 7 4.30 19.34 -2.03
C VAL A 7 4.55 17.96 -2.60
N PHE A 8 4.83 17.93 -3.89
CA PHE A 8 4.95 16.69 -4.67
C PHE A 8 6.40 16.45 -5.12
N PHE A 9 6.74 15.17 -5.25
CA PHE A 9 7.90 14.74 -6.00
C PHE A 9 7.60 13.47 -6.81
N GLN A 10 8.36 13.28 -7.90
CA GLN A 10 8.32 12.03 -8.65
C GLN A 10 9.43 11.10 -8.13
N PRO A 11 9.10 9.89 -7.68
CA PRO A 11 10.10 8.89 -7.37
C PRO A 11 10.80 8.44 -8.65
N THR A 12 12.09 8.14 -8.55
CA THR A 12 12.95 7.97 -9.73
C THR A 12 12.55 6.77 -10.60
N ILE A 13 12.13 5.67 -9.97
CA ILE A 13 11.84 4.42 -10.68
C ILE A 13 10.34 4.21 -10.84
N PHE A 14 9.55 4.43 -9.80
CA PHE A 14 8.10 4.23 -9.86
C PHE A 14 7.43 5.10 -10.93
N SER A 15 7.91 6.33 -11.13
CA SER A 15 7.41 7.25 -12.17
C SER A 15 7.66 6.74 -13.60
N GLN A 16 8.58 5.82 -13.80
CA GLN A 16 8.84 5.22 -15.13
C GLN A 16 7.73 4.25 -15.55
N PHE A 17 7.01 3.67 -14.60
CA PHE A 17 5.87 2.77 -14.89
C PHE A 17 4.60 3.56 -15.21
N HIS A 18 4.45 4.74 -14.62
CA HIS A 18 3.32 5.63 -14.90
C HIS A 18 3.73 7.08 -14.65
N SER A 19 3.79 7.89 -15.70
CA SER A 19 4.33 9.25 -15.66
C SER A 19 3.57 10.24 -14.76
N THR A 20 2.32 9.92 -14.41
CA THR A 20 1.50 10.74 -13.50
C THR A 20 1.66 10.35 -12.03
N ASN A 21 2.41 9.29 -11.73
CA ASN A 21 2.65 8.90 -10.34
C ASN A 21 3.56 9.91 -9.66
N VAL A 22 3.00 10.59 -8.68
CA VAL A 22 3.69 11.55 -7.83
C VAL A 22 3.40 11.21 -6.38
N PHE A 23 4.39 11.42 -5.51
CA PHE A 23 4.20 11.31 -4.07
C PHE A 23 4.00 12.70 -3.49
N ASN A 24 3.01 12.81 -2.63
CA ASN A 24 2.68 14.02 -1.91
C ASN A 24 3.10 13.88 -0.45
N ILE A 25 3.86 14.83 0.06
CA ILE A 25 4.19 14.91 1.47
C ILE A 25 3.06 15.63 2.18
N LYS A 26 2.24 14.90 2.94
CA LYS A 26 1.07 15.46 3.64
C LYS A 26 1.41 15.99 5.02
N GLU A 27 2.28 15.29 5.75
CA GLU A 27 2.68 15.63 7.11
C GLU A 27 4.14 15.20 7.39
N PRO A 28 4.93 16.05 8.03
CA PRO A 28 4.63 17.46 8.33
C PRO A 28 4.59 18.31 7.06
N SER A 29 3.99 19.49 7.13
CA SER A 29 4.11 20.49 6.05
C SER A 29 5.58 20.84 5.84
N VAL A 30 6.05 20.72 4.61
CA VAL A 30 7.45 21.00 4.23
C VAL A 30 7.49 21.94 3.04
N ASP A 31 8.50 22.80 2.99
CA ASP A 31 8.73 23.62 1.81
C ASP A 31 9.42 22.82 0.70
N PHE A 32 9.05 23.09 -0.54
CA PHE A 32 9.70 22.49 -1.70
C PHE A 32 11.21 22.77 -1.70
N ASN A 33 12.01 21.73 -1.91
CA ASN A 33 13.48 21.75 -1.83
C ASN A 33 14.07 22.09 -0.44
N SER A 34 13.27 22.09 0.63
CA SER A 34 13.82 22.15 1.99
C SER A 34 14.71 20.94 2.31
N THR A 35 15.41 21.02 3.43
CA THR A 35 16.23 19.90 3.93
C THR A 35 15.36 18.67 4.19
N GLU A 36 14.20 18.86 4.80
CA GLU A 36 13.22 17.82 5.13
C GLU A 36 12.63 17.19 3.89
N PHE A 37 12.24 18.00 2.90
CA PHE A 37 11.76 17.53 1.61
C PHE A 37 12.82 16.63 0.92
N ASN A 38 14.05 17.11 0.83
CA ASN A 38 15.13 16.37 0.18
C ASN A 38 15.50 15.10 0.94
N LEU A 39 15.41 15.10 2.26
CA LEU A 39 15.64 13.90 3.07
C LEU A 39 14.62 12.82 2.75
N ILE A 40 13.33 13.16 2.70
CA ILE A 40 12.25 12.22 2.38
C ILE A 40 12.40 11.70 0.95
N LYS A 41 12.54 12.60 -0.01
CA LYS A 41 12.72 12.26 -1.43
C LYS A 41 13.91 11.34 -1.67
N ASN A 42 15.06 11.65 -1.07
CA ASN A 42 16.27 10.86 -1.22
C ASN A 42 16.10 9.47 -0.61
N TYR A 43 15.48 9.36 0.57
CA TYR A 43 15.24 8.06 1.20
C TYR A 43 14.35 7.16 0.33
N ILE A 44 13.30 7.70 -0.28
CA ILE A 44 12.43 6.94 -1.21
C ILE A 44 13.21 6.51 -2.45
N ASN A 45 14.02 7.41 -3.03
CA ASN A 45 14.85 7.06 -4.19
C ASN A 45 15.90 6.00 -3.85
N ASP A 46 16.52 6.06 -2.67
CA ASP A 46 17.47 5.06 -2.19
C ASP A 46 16.79 3.70 -1.97
N PHE A 47 15.58 3.71 -1.42
CA PHE A 47 14.76 2.51 -1.32
C PHE A 47 14.49 1.90 -2.70
N GLU A 48 14.04 2.70 -3.66
CA GLU A 48 13.79 2.21 -5.02
C GLU A 48 15.06 1.68 -5.69
N ALA A 49 16.17 2.38 -5.54
CA ALA A 49 17.46 1.94 -6.07
C ALA A 49 17.88 0.58 -5.46
N ALA A 50 17.65 0.37 -4.17
CA ALA A 50 17.90 -0.90 -3.51
C ALA A 50 16.92 -2.00 -3.98
N LEU A 51 15.62 -1.68 -4.10
CA LEU A 51 14.58 -2.63 -4.52
C LEU A 51 14.79 -3.11 -5.97
N PHE A 52 15.10 -2.21 -6.88
CA PHE A 52 15.27 -2.53 -8.30
C PHE A 52 16.71 -2.89 -8.68
N GLY A 53 17.67 -2.76 -7.75
CA GLY A 53 19.06 -3.13 -7.95
C GLY A 53 19.28 -4.65 -8.02
N ASN A 54 20.49 -5.04 -8.45
CA ASN A 54 20.85 -6.46 -8.59
C ASN A 54 20.89 -7.21 -7.25
N ASN A 55 21.21 -6.50 -6.16
CA ASN A 55 21.34 -7.06 -4.81
C ASN A 55 20.09 -6.85 -3.96
N PHE A 56 18.91 -6.71 -4.58
CA PHE A 56 17.70 -6.33 -3.85
C PHE A 56 17.29 -7.30 -2.74
N LYS A 57 17.65 -8.58 -2.85
CA LYS A 57 17.35 -9.62 -1.83
C LYS A 57 18.31 -9.62 -0.64
N ASP A 58 19.41 -8.87 -0.73
CA ASP A 58 20.39 -8.80 0.36
C ASP A 58 19.78 -8.08 1.58
N SER A 59 19.92 -8.69 2.75
CA SER A 59 19.30 -8.18 3.98
C SER A 59 19.93 -6.88 4.50
N GLN A 60 21.16 -6.53 4.07
CA GLN A 60 21.91 -5.37 4.56
C GLN A 60 21.86 -4.18 3.60
N ILE A 61 21.84 -4.44 2.29
CA ILE A 61 21.89 -3.41 1.24
C ILE A 61 20.69 -3.42 0.32
N GLY A 62 19.84 -4.45 0.36
CA GLY A 62 18.62 -4.56 -0.40
C GLY A 62 17.43 -3.82 0.24
N TYR A 63 16.24 -4.09 -0.27
CA TYR A 63 15.01 -3.42 0.13
C TYR A 63 14.68 -3.54 1.63
N GLN A 64 15.06 -4.65 2.27
CA GLN A 64 14.79 -4.92 3.68
C GLN A 64 15.44 -3.90 4.63
N LYS A 65 16.46 -3.19 4.18
CA LYS A 65 17.09 -2.09 4.92
C LYS A 65 16.10 -0.92 5.10
N TYR A 66 15.23 -0.69 4.13
CA TYR A 66 14.43 0.54 4.00
C TYR A 66 12.99 0.41 4.46
N ILE A 67 12.40 -0.79 4.43
CA ILE A 67 10.98 -1.01 4.71
C ILE A 67 10.74 -1.87 5.95
N ASP A 68 9.68 -1.58 6.66
CA ASP A 68 9.10 -2.48 7.64
C ASP A 68 8.32 -3.58 6.90
N LEU A 69 8.93 -4.75 6.81
CA LEU A 69 8.44 -5.84 6.00
C LEU A 69 7.06 -6.32 6.42
N SER A 70 6.77 -6.34 7.73
CA SER A 70 5.49 -6.77 8.24
C SER A 70 4.36 -5.81 7.85
N SER A 71 4.61 -4.50 7.91
CA SER A 71 3.63 -3.51 7.48
C SER A 71 3.32 -3.59 5.97
N PHE A 72 4.34 -3.85 5.15
CA PHE A 72 4.16 -4.03 3.70
C PHE A 72 3.35 -5.29 3.40
N ILE A 73 3.61 -6.40 4.09
CA ILE A 73 2.87 -7.67 3.92
C ILE A 73 1.41 -7.51 4.35
N ASP A 74 1.17 -6.93 5.53
CA ASP A 74 -0.19 -6.75 6.05
C ASP A 74 -1.00 -5.80 5.16
N TRP A 75 -0.41 -4.69 4.75
CA TRP A 75 -1.03 -3.76 3.82
C TRP A 75 -1.38 -4.45 2.49
N TYR A 76 -0.43 -5.17 1.90
CA TYR A 76 -0.65 -5.91 0.66
C TYR A 76 -1.82 -6.88 0.78
N LEU A 77 -1.83 -7.70 1.84
CA LEU A 77 -2.87 -8.71 2.02
C LEU A 77 -4.26 -8.09 2.20
N ILE A 78 -4.36 -7.00 2.97
CA ILE A 78 -5.64 -6.31 3.18
C ILE A 78 -6.14 -5.71 1.86
N GLN A 79 -5.28 -5.02 1.12
CA GLN A 79 -5.65 -4.39 -0.16
C GLN A 79 -5.95 -5.43 -1.25
N GLU A 80 -5.21 -6.54 -1.29
CA GLU A 80 -5.44 -7.61 -2.26
C GLU A 80 -6.71 -8.40 -1.97
N ILE A 81 -7.03 -8.68 -0.70
CA ILE A 81 -8.29 -9.33 -0.29
C ILE A 81 -9.49 -8.42 -0.60
N ALA A 82 -9.36 -7.13 -0.32
CA ALA A 82 -10.40 -6.15 -0.62
C ALA A 82 -10.50 -5.81 -2.11
N LYS A 83 -9.48 -6.14 -2.92
CA LYS A 83 -9.41 -5.75 -4.35
C LYS A 83 -9.58 -4.24 -4.54
N THR A 84 -8.93 -3.43 -3.69
CA THR A 84 -9.01 -1.98 -3.75
C THR A 84 -8.40 -1.48 -5.06
N VAL A 85 -9.21 -0.78 -5.87
CA VAL A 85 -8.81 -0.38 -7.23
C VAL A 85 -7.59 0.54 -7.22
N ASP A 86 -7.53 1.47 -6.29
CA ASP A 86 -6.47 2.48 -6.18
C ASP A 86 -5.13 1.93 -5.71
N ALA A 87 -5.14 0.76 -5.06
CA ALA A 87 -3.93 0.17 -4.49
C ALA A 87 -2.87 -0.21 -5.52
N GLN A 88 -3.26 -0.50 -6.77
CA GLN A 88 -2.33 -0.87 -7.84
C GLN A 88 -1.36 0.29 -8.18
N TRP A 89 -1.84 1.53 -8.14
CA TRP A 89 -1.07 2.71 -8.57
C TRP A 89 -0.82 3.73 -7.45
N TYR A 90 -1.11 3.35 -6.20
CA TYR A 90 -0.96 4.20 -5.02
C TYR A 90 -1.76 5.51 -5.07
N SER A 91 -2.95 5.51 -5.73
CA SER A 91 -3.92 6.55 -5.54
C SER A 91 -4.58 6.41 -4.16
N SER A 92 -4.74 7.50 -3.42
CA SER A 92 -5.29 7.48 -2.05
C SER A 92 -4.56 6.55 -1.06
N ILE A 93 -3.28 6.24 -1.32
CA ILE A 93 -2.47 5.34 -0.51
C ILE A 93 -1.45 6.13 0.28
N TYR A 94 -1.28 5.76 1.54
CA TYR A 94 -0.33 6.38 2.45
C TYR A 94 0.74 5.42 2.92
N PHE A 95 1.89 5.98 3.23
CA PHE A 95 2.94 5.35 4.01
C PHE A 95 3.60 6.40 4.91
N ASN A 96 4.27 5.94 5.95
CA ASN A 96 4.93 6.77 6.94
C ASN A 96 6.43 6.54 6.90
N TYR A 97 7.18 7.62 7.00
CA TYR A 97 8.62 7.57 7.21
C TYR A 97 9.02 8.52 8.34
N VAL A 98 9.69 7.99 9.34
CA VAL A 98 10.33 8.78 10.40
C VAL A 98 11.85 8.69 10.18
N PRO A 99 12.58 9.83 10.15
CA PRO A 99 14.03 9.82 9.95
C PRO A 99 14.74 8.87 10.92
N GLY A 100 15.54 7.94 10.37
CA GLY A 100 16.21 6.90 11.14
C GLY A 100 15.41 5.60 11.30
N GLU A 101 14.14 5.57 10.91
CA GLU A 101 13.31 4.37 10.90
C GLU A 101 13.10 3.85 9.47
N LYS A 102 12.39 2.72 9.36
CA LYS A 102 11.97 2.13 8.10
C LYS A 102 10.60 2.68 7.66
N ILE A 103 10.37 2.71 6.35
CA ILE A 103 9.05 3.03 5.79
C ILE A 103 8.04 2.00 6.27
N LYS A 104 6.86 2.47 6.70
CA LYS A 104 5.70 1.64 7.08
C LYS A 104 4.52 2.00 6.20
N MET A 105 3.85 1.00 5.62
CA MET A 105 2.60 1.21 4.89
C MET A 105 1.45 1.54 5.85
N GLY A 106 0.54 2.42 5.42
CA GLY A 106 -0.64 2.81 6.19
C GLY A 106 -0.75 4.33 6.41
N PRO A 107 -1.90 4.81 6.93
CA PRO A 107 -3.06 4.04 7.42
C PRO A 107 -3.81 3.30 6.32
N ILE A 108 -4.61 2.30 6.74
CA ILE A 108 -5.55 1.58 5.87
C ILE A 108 -6.86 2.36 5.85
N TRP A 109 -7.31 2.79 4.67
CA TRP A 109 -8.51 3.59 4.52
C TRP A 109 -9.05 3.56 3.07
N ASP A 110 -10.21 4.18 2.81
CA ASP A 110 -10.76 4.46 1.48
C ASP A 110 -11.09 3.20 0.67
N PHE A 111 -11.97 2.36 1.25
CA PHE A 111 -12.40 1.10 0.65
C PHE A 111 -13.73 1.21 -0.13
N ASP A 112 -14.15 2.41 -0.51
CA ASP A 112 -15.37 2.62 -1.26
C ASP A 112 -15.34 1.97 -2.65
N LEU A 113 -14.17 1.96 -3.31
CA LEU A 113 -13.91 1.27 -4.57
C LEU A 113 -13.21 -0.08 -4.35
N SER A 114 -13.81 -0.95 -3.54
CA SER A 114 -13.30 -2.28 -3.20
C SER A 114 -14.42 -3.33 -3.15
N TYR A 115 -14.07 -4.59 -2.90
CA TYR A 115 -15.01 -5.71 -2.79
C TYR A 115 -15.99 -5.82 -3.97
N GLY A 116 -15.52 -5.53 -5.19
CA GLY A 116 -16.33 -5.57 -6.40
C GLY A 116 -17.20 -4.33 -6.64
N ASN A 117 -17.14 -3.30 -5.79
CA ASN A 117 -17.86 -2.04 -5.96
C ASN A 117 -17.18 -1.13 -7.01
N VAL A 118 -16.89 -1.69 -8.17
CA VAL A 118 -16.28 -0.99 -9.30
C VAL A 118 -16.72 -1.66 -10.60
N ASN A 119 -16.93 -0.89 -11.67
CA ASN A 119 -17.44 -1.40 -12.94
C ASN A 119 -16.48 -1.22 -14.13
N TYR A 120 -15.34 -0.58 -13.93
CA TYR A 120 -14.38 -0.20 -14.99
C TYR A 120 -13.01 -0.87 -14.85
N ALA A 121 -12.77 -1.66 -13.80
CA ALA A 121 -11.48 -2.33 -13.54
C ALA A 121 -11.68 -3.81 -13.20
N ASP A 122 -10.65 -4.61 -13.48
CA ASP A 122 -10.69 -6.06 -13.21
C ASP A 122 -10.60 -6.39 -11.70
N SER A 123 -10.30 -5.42 -10.85
CA SER A 123 -10.42 -5.54 -9.39
C SER A 123 -11.84 -5.91 -8.91
N ARG A 124 -12.86 -5.76 -9.77
CA ARG A 124 -14.22 -6.23 -9.50
C ARG A 124 -14.35 -7.76 -9.39
N TYR A 125 -13.40 -8.50 -9.95
CA TYR A 125 -13.41 -9.95 -9.89
C TYR A 125 -12.63 -10.46 -8.69
N ALA A 126 -13.15 -11.50 -8.03
CA ALA A 126 -12.48 -12.12 -6.89
C ALA A 126 -11.20 -12.88 -7.30
N GLU A 127 -11.17 -13.37 -8.54
CA GLU A 127 -10.06 -14.14 -9.10
C GLU A 127 -8.85 -13.27 -9.45
N GLY A 128 -7.71 -13.92 -9.53
CA GLY A 128 -6.44 -13.29 -9.93
C GLY A 128 -5.86 -12.37 -8.85
N PHE A 129 -4.83 -11.64 -9.22
CA PHE A 129 -4.16 -10.66 -8.37
C PHE A 129 -4.31 -9.27 -8.97
N TRP A 130 -4.57 -8.27 -8.13
CA TRP A 130 -4.70 -6.88 -8.53
C TRP A 130 -3.53 -6.03 -8.02
N VAL A 131 -3.31 -6.04 -6.71
CA VAL A 131 -2.26 -5.22 -6.06
C VAL A 131 -0.86 -5.76 -6.36
N LYS A 132 -0.72 -7.07 -6.59
CA LYS A 132 0.55 -7.69 -6.97
C LYS A 132 1.18 -7.07 -8.22
N GLU A 133 0.37 -6.50 -9.12
CA GLU A 133 0.86 -5.83 -10.33
C GLU A 133 1.43 -4.42 -10.08
N ASN A 134 1.28 -3.87 -8.87
CA ASN A 134 1.98 -2.67 -8.47
C ASN A 134 3.50 -2.86 -8.64
N PRO A 135 4.24 -1.92 -9.22
CA PRO A 135 5.66 -2.10 -9.53
C PRO A 135 6.54 -2.50 -8.34
N TRP A 136 6.30 -1.94 -7.15
CA TRP A 136 7.06 -2.32 -5.97
C TRP A 136 6.73 -3.76 -5.55
N TYR A 137 5.44 -4.10 -5.47
CA TYR A 137 5.03 -5.46 -5.09
C TYR A 137 5.42 -6.50 -6.12
N LYS A 138 5.30 -6.19 -7.41
CA LYS A 138 5.77 -7.07 -8.48
C LYS A 138 7.24 -7.44 -8.29
N ARG A 139 8.07 -6.45 -7.96
CA ARG A 139 9.51 -6.67 -7.70
C ARG A 139 9.75 -7.41 -6.38
N LEU A 140 9.03 -7.08 -5.30
CA LEU A 140 9.13 -7.78 -4.01
C LEU A 140 8.80 -9.27 -4.15
N PHE A 141 7.81 -9.64 -4.93
CA PHE A 141 7.44 -11.04 -5.19
C PHE A 141 8.46 -11.83 -6.00
N GLU A 142 9.48 -11.21 -6.57
CA GLU A 142 10.63 -11.91 -7.13
C GLU A 142 11.59 -12.44 -6.05
N ASP A 143 11.42 -12.01 -4.78
CA ASP A 143 12.12 -12.59 -3.64
C ASP A 143 11.30 -13.74 -3.03
N PRO A 144 11.78 -15.00 -3.10
CA PRO A 144 11.08 -16.14 -2.49
C PRO A 144 10.88 -16.00 -0.98
N ASN A 145 11.77 -15.26 -0.30
CA ASN A 145 11.61 -15.01 1.14
C ASN A 145 10.41 -14.10 1.41
N PHE A 146 10.23 -13.04 0.61
CA PHE A 146 9.04 -12.18 0.69
C PHE A 146 7.76 -12.98 0.40
N GLU A 147 7.76 -13.73 -0.70
CA GLU A 147 6.60 -14.56 -1.09
C GLU A 147 6.21 -15.56 -0.01
N ASN A 148 7.18 -16.23 0.62
CA ASN A 148 6.90 -17.18 1.70
C ASN A 148 6.30 -16.50 2.93
N GLN A 149 6.81 -15.33 3.34
CA GLN A 149 6.25 -14.58 4.45
C GLN A 149 4.81 -14.09 4.15
N VAL A 150 4.53 -13.67 2.92
CA VAL A 150 3.15 -13.35 2.49
C VAL A 150 2.24 -14.58 2.61
N LYS A 151 2.69 -15.77 2.15
CA LYS A 151 1.91 -17.02 2.26
C LYS A 151 1.64 -17.40 3.72
N GLU A 152 2.64 -17.33 4.58
CA GLU A 152 2.48 -17.61 6.01
C GLU A 152 1.48 -16.64 6.66
N ARG A 153 1.60 -15.35 6.35
CA ARG A 153 0.69 -14.34 6.88
C ARG A 153 -0.73 -14.48 6.35
N PHE A 154 -0.88 -14.81 5.07
CA PHE A 154 -2.19 -15.14 4.47
C PHE A 154 -2.83 -16.35 5.17
N MET A 155 -2.07 -17.41 5.45
CA MET A 155 -2.60 -18.57 6.19
C MET A 155 -3.06 -18.21 7.60
N TYR A 156 -2.40 -17.26 8.26
CA TYR A 156 -2.89 -16.73 9.52
C TYR A 156 -4.27 -16.05 9.34
N PHE A 157 -4.45 -15.20 8.34
CA PHE A 157 -5.75 -14.57 8.05
C PHE A 157 -6.82 -15.61 7.70
N TYR A 158 -6.47 -16.57 6.85
CA TYR A 158 -7.38 -17.64 6.45
C TYR A 158 -7.85 -18.50 7.64
N ASN A 159 -6.96 -18.87 8.54
CA ASN A 159 -7.28 -19.66 9.72
C ASN A 159 -8.14 -18.88 10.73
N ASN A 160 -8.04 -17.55 10.74
CA ASN A 160 -8.80 -16.66 11.63
C ASN A 160 -9.98 -15.97 10.91
N ARG A 161 -10.34 -16.38 9.70
CA ARG A 161 -11.38 -15.71 8.88
C ARG A 161 -12.74 -15.61 9.57
N ASN A 162 -13.08 -16.55 10.43
CA ASN A 162 -14.36 -16.53 11.15
C ASN A 162 -14.49 -15.29 12.03
N VAL A 163 -13.39 -14.78 12.60
CA VAL A 163 -13.41 -13.51 13.38
C VAL A 163 -13.88 -12.35 12.51
N ILE A 164 -13.51 -12.33 11.22
CA ILE A 164 -13.94 -11.28 10.27
C ILE A 164 -15.40 -11.51 9.89
N LEU A 165 -15.80 -12.74 9.58
CA LEU A 165 -17.17 -13.08 9.22
C LEU A 165 -18.16 -12.76 10.34
N ASP A 166 -17.85 -13.15 11.58
CA ASP A 166 -18.67 -12.85 12.75
C ASP A 166 -18.83 -11.33 12.97
N LYS A 167 -17.77 -10.55 12.69
CA LYS A 167 -17.85 -9.07 12.77
C LYS A 167 -18.71 -8.48 11.67
N ILE A 168 -18.61 -8.99 10.43
CA ILE A 168 -19.44 -8.55 9.31
C ILE A 168 -20.90 -8.78 9.63
N GLU A 169 -21.26 -9.95 10.15
CA GLU A 169 -22.63 -10.28 10.55
C GLU A 169 -23.12 -9.33 11.67
N ALA A 170 -22.35 -9.18 12.75
CA ALA A 170 -22.68 -8.31 13.86
C ALA A 170 -22.85 -6.83 13.45
N TYR A 171 -21.98 -6.33 12.57
CA TYR A 171 -22.13 -4.97 12.06
C TYR A 171 -23.31 -4.84 11.08
N GLY A 172 -23.60 -5.88 10.29
CA GLY A 172 -24.80 -5.93 9.45
C GLY A 172 -26.07 -5.75 10.29
N GLU A 173 -26.23 -6.54 11.34
CA GLU A 173 -27.35 -6.43 12.27
C GLU A 173 -27.42 -5.05 12.98
N TYR A 174 -26.27 -4.52 13.38
CA TYR A 174 -26.20 -3.20 14.03
C TYR A 174 -26.64 -2.07 13.11
N LEU A 175 -26.24 -2.12 11.83
CA LEU A 175 -26.51 -1.07 10.84
C LEU A 175 -27.92 -1.19 10.22
N ASP A 176 -28.53 -2.37 10.25
CA ASP A 176 -29.86 -2.62 9.64
C ASP A 176 -30.92 -1.62 10.13
N ARG A 177 -30.95 -1.34 11.42
CA ARG A 177 -31.86 -0.35 12.01
C ARG A 177 -31.64 1.08 11.52
N SER A 178 -30.41 1.41 11.14
CA SER A 178 -30.06 2.74 10.61
C SER A 178 -30.42 2.85 9.13
N GLN A 179 -30.26 1.76 8.38
CA GLN A 179 -30.64 1.70 6.96
C GLN A 179 -32.13 1.88 6.76
N VAL A 180 -32.95 1.19 7.55
CA VAL A 180 -34.43 1.32 7.50
C VAL A 180 -34.91 2.75 7.73
N LYS A 181 -34.16 3.57 8.46
CA LYS A 181 -34.50 4.98 8.72
C LYS A 181 -34.11 5.94 7.58
N ASN A 182 -33.23 5.50 6.69
CA ASN A 182 -32.68 6.32 5.61
C ASN A 182 -33.38 6.06 4.25
N TYR A 183 -34.35 5.14 4.22
CA TYR A 183 -35.24 4.81 3.12
C TYR A 183 -36.69 4.93 3.58
#